data_c2a54b73e3b7e4664dc4136dceaaf5d6
#
_entry.id   c2a54b73e3b7e4664dc4136dceaaf5d6
#
_cell.length_a   1.000
_cell.length_b   1.000
_cell.length_c   1.000
_cell.angle_alpha   90.00
_cell.angle_beta   90.00
_cell.angle_gamma   90.00
#
_symmetry.space_group_name_H-M   'P 1'
#
loop_
_entity.id
_entity.type
_entity.pdbx_description
1 polymer ?
#
loop_
_entity_poly.entity_id
_entity_poly.type
_entity_poly.pdbx_seq_one_letter_code
_entity_poly.pdbx_strand_id
1 'polypeptide(L)'
;PGKVPVGAPAPATEQRTTEEGEEARIELPTSDESDRLLRIRHSSAHLMAMAVQRLFPNAQVTIGPWIERGFYYDFDMAGTTLTEGDLKKIQKEMERLTRKNLPFIREEVSPEEAERRIKELGEPYKLEILQGILDKDPDAPI
;
A
#
# COMPACT_ATOMS: atom_id res chain seq x y z
N PRO A 1 -19.76 -5.87 -9.45
CA PRO A 1 -19.01 -4.68 -9.10
C PRO A 1 -19.66 -3.99 -7.90
N GLY A 2 -19.31 -4.41 -6.70
CA GLY A 2 -19.80 -3.82 -5.46
C GLY A 2 -18.65 -3.12 -4.74
N LYS A 3 -18.64 -1.79 -4.77
CA LYS A 3 -17.77 -0.98 -3.93
C LYS A 3 -18.28 -1.04 -2.50
N VAL A 4 -17.53 -1.64 -1.59
CA VAL A 4 -17.80 -1.57 -0.16
C VAL A 4 -16.98 -0.40 0.40
N PRO A 5 -17.61 0.66 0.94
CA PRO A 5 -16.87 1.72 1.63
C PRO A 5 -16.36 1.17 2.96
N VAL A 6 -15.05 1.12 3.11
CA VAL A 6 -14.42 0.87 4.40
C VAL A 6 -14.59 2.15 5.23
N GLY A 7 -15.49 2.11 6.20
CA GLY A 7 -15.69 3.20 7.15
C GLY A 7 -14.40 3.50 7.91
N ALA A 8 -14.03 4.78 7.99
CA ALA A 8 -12.88 5.22 8.74
C ALA A 8 -13.03 4.83 10.22
N PRO A 9 -12.03 4.19 10.83
CA PRO A 9 -12.00 4.04 12.28
C PRO A 9 -11.82 5.40 12.94
N ALA A 10 -12.45 5.57 14.10
CA ALA A 10 -12.26 6.72 14.96
C ALA A 10 -10.76 6.93 15.28
N PRO A 11 -10.31 8.16 15.53
CA PRO A 11 -8.91 8.45 15.76
C PRO A 11 -8.40 7.69 16.99
N ALA A 12 -7.53 6.72 16.77
CA ALA A 12 -6.79 6.06 17.83
C ALA A 12 -5.63 6.98 18.24
N THR A 13 -5.71 7.52 19.43
CA THR A 13 -4.60 8.22 20.09
C THR A 13 -3.66 7.15 20.63
N GLU A 14 -2.64 6.77 19.88
CA GLU A 14 -1.54 5.96 20.42
C GLU A 14 -0.44 6.88 20.96
N GLN A 15 -0.26 6.83 22.26
CA GLN A 15 0.88 7.46 22.96
C GLN A 15 2.06 6.47 22.92
N ARG A 16 3.16 6.87 22.29
CA ARG A 16 4.45 6.19 22.40
C ARG A 16 5.37 7.03 23.27
N THR A 17 5.81 6.46 24.37
CA THR A 17 6.88 7.02 25.24
C THR A 17 8.24 6.71 24.61
N THR A 18 9.08 7.73 24.45
CA THR A 18 10.51 7.59 24.18
C THR A 18 11.28 7.47 25.50
N GLU A 19 12.47 6.86 25.49
CA GLU A 19 13.28 6.57 26.67
C GLU A 19 13.70 7.80 27.52
N GLU A 20 13.39 9.02 27.06
CA GLU A 20 13.67 10.27 27.78
C GLU A 20 12.44 10.94 28.40
N GLY A 21 11.30 10.27 28.45
CA GLY A 21 10.11 10.80 29.13
C GLY A 21 9.36 11.92 28.42
N GLU A 22 9.75 12.29 27.22
CA GLU A 22 9.02 13.22 26.36
C GLU A 22 7.97 12.47 25.55
N GLU A 23 6.69 12.74 25.83
CA GLU A 23 5.59 12.17 25.05
C GLU A 23 5.63 12.77 23.63
N ALA A 24 6.07 11.97 22.66
CA ALA A 24 5.99 12.37 21.26
C ALA A 24 4.52 12.39 20.83
N ARG A 25 3.93 13.58 20.81
CA ARG A 25 2.58 13.78 20.30
C ARG A 25 2.60 13.73 18.77
N ILE A 26 2.09 12.64 18.21
CA ILE A 26 1.92 12.54 16.76
C ILE A 26 0.68 13.34 16.39
N GLU A 27 0.88 14.55 15.87
CA GLU A 27 -0.21 15.31 15.27
C GLU A 27 -0.51 14.73 13.88
N LEU A 28 -1.68 14.12 13.74
CA LEU A 28 -2.16 13.70 12.44
C LEU A 28 -2.62 14.94 11.65
N PRO A 29 -2.29 15.00 10.35
CA PRO A 29 -2.76 16.12 9.52
C PRO A 29 -4.29 16.11 9.47
N THR A 30 -4.88 17.26 9.77
CA THR A 30 -6.34 17.46 9.76
C THR A 30 -6.85 17.95 8.42
N SER A 31 -5.96 18.40 7.51
CA SER A 31 -6.31 18.86 6.17
C SER A 31 -6.26 17.67 5.20
N ASP A 32 -7.36 17.45 4.48
CA ASP A 32 -7.45 16.40 3.45
C ASP A 32 -6.52 16.66 2.25
N GLU A 33 -6.00 17.88 2.10
CA GLU A 33 -5.13 18.33 1.02
C GLU A 33 -3.64 18.33 1.39
N SER A 34 -3.27 17.93 2.62
CA SER A 34 -1.86 17.94 3.00
C SER A 34 -1.09 16.81 2.29
N ASP A 35 0.09 17.13 1.72
CA ASP A 35 1.00 16.16 1.11
C ASP A 35 1.34 15.00 2.05
N ARG A 36 1.42 15.27 3.34
CA ARG A 36 1.68 14.26 4.36
C ARG A 36 0.54 13.26 4.45
N LEU A 37 -0.71 13.72 4.42
CA LEU A 37 -1.88 12.85 4.47
C LEU A 37 -2.00 12.00 3.20
N LEU A 38 -1.71 12.58 2.04
CA LEU A 38 -1.67 11.85 0.77
C LEU A 38 -0.64 10.72 0.81
N ARG A 39 0.56 10.99 1.34
CA ARG A 39 1.61 9.96 1.51
C ARG A 39 1.18 8.86 2.48
N ILE A 40 0.52 9.21 3.59
CA ILE A 40 -0.01 8.23 4.54
C ILE A 40 -1.05 7.35 3.87
N ARG A 41 -1.98 7.91 3.11
CA ARG A 41 -3.01 7.19 2.37
C ARG A 41 -2.40 6.23 1.36
N HIS A 42 -1.44 6.71 0.58
CA HIS A 42 -0.74 5.88 -0.40
C HIS A 42 0.07 4.74 0.24
N SER A 43 0.81 5.03 1.31
CA SER A 43 1.53 4.01 2.07
C SER A 43 0.60 2.98 2.70
N SER A 44 -0.59 3.40 3.15
CA SER A 44 -1.61 2.49 3.68
C SER A 44 -2.19 1.58 2.59
N ALA A 45 -2.31 2.07 1.35
CA ALA A 45 -2.70 1.26 0.20
C ALA A 45 -1.66 0.15 -0.06
N HIS A 46 -0.37 0.48 -0.06
CA HIS A 46 0.69 -0.52 -0.21
C HIS A 46 0.73 -1.51 0.96
N LEU A 47 0.51 -1.06 2.19
CA LEU A 47 0.43 -1.93 3.35
C LEU A 47 -0.71 -2.95 3.22
N MET A 48 -1.87 -2.51 2.72
CA MET A 48 -3.00 -3.38 2.43
C MET A 48 -2.66 -4.39 1.33
N ALA A 49 -2.00 -3.96 0.25
CA ALA A 49 -1.57 -4.84 -0.82
C ALA A 49 -0.63 -5.95 -0.30
N MET A 50 0.35 -5.60 0.53
CA MET A 50 1.24 -6.58 1.18
C MET A 50 0.46 -7.58 2.05
N ALA A 51 -0.54 -7.11 2.79
CA ALA A 51 -1.35 -7.98 3.66
C ALA A 51 -2.19 -8.95 2.82
N VAL A 52 -2.81 -8.47 1.74
CA VAL A 52 -3.59 -9.30 0.83
C VAL A 52 -2.73 -10.36 0.17
N GLN A 53 -1.59 -9.99 -0.41
CA GLN A 53 -0.69 -10.95 -1.07
C GLN A 53 -0.16 -12.03 -0.11
N ARG A 54 0.04 -11.71 1.17
CA ARG A 54 0.46 -12.70 2.17
C ARG A 54 -0.63 -13.69 2.54
N LEU A 55 -1.87 -13.24 2.59
CA LEU A 55 -3.02 -14.08 2.92
C LEU A 55 -3.54 -14.84 1.71
N PHE A 56 -3.36 -14.27 0.53
CA PHE A 56 -3.83 -14.80 -0.76
C PHE A 56 -2.69 -14.78 -1.77
N PRO A 57 -1.82 -15.80 -1.78
CA PRO A 57 -0.61 -15.81 -2.62
C PRO A 57 -0.88 -15.72 -4.14
N ASN A 58 -2.10 -16.07 -4.56
CA ASN A 58 -2.50 -15.99 -5.97
C ASN A 58 -3.12 -14.63 -6.34
N ALA A 59 -3.30 -13.73 -5.38
CA ALA A 59 -3.82 -12.40 -5.65
C ALA A 59 -2.78 -11.55 -6.36
N GLN A 60 -3.17 -10.97 -7.49
CA GLN A 60 -2.35 -10.03 -8.24
C GLN A 60 -2.72 -8.60 -7.85
N VAL A 61 -1.70 -7.79 -7.57
CA VAL A 61 -1.90 -6.37 -7.29
C VAL A 61 -2.00 -5.59 -8.60
N THR A 62 -2.94 -4.66 -8.65
CA THR A 62 -3.13 -3.79 -9.80
C THR A 62 -2.80 -2.35 -9.43
N ILE A 63 -3.79 -1.54 -9.09
CA ILE A 63 -3.65 -0.13 -8.76
C ILE A 63 -4.26 0.16 -7.39
N GLY A 64 -3.56 0.98 -6.60
CA GLY A 64 -4.00 1.42 -5.28
C GLY A 64 -3.80 2.92 -5.06
N PRO A 65 -4.54 3.82 -5.77
CA PRO A 65 -4.39 5.24 -5.57
C PRO A 65 -5.03 5.71 -4.26
N TRP A 66 -4.55 6.84 -3.77
CA TRP A 66 -5.23 7.60 -2.75
C TRP A 66 -6.45 8.34 -3.35
N ILE A 67 -7.44 8.61 -2.52
CA ILE A 67 -8.63 9.39 -2.84
C ILE A 67 -8.86 10.43 -1.74
N GLU A 68 -9.78 11.37 -1.98
CA GLU A 68 -10.08 12.48 -1.06
C GLU A 68 -10.31 12.04 0.39
N ARG A 69 -10.96 10.89 0.60
CA ARG A 69 -11.29 10.39 1.94
C ARG A 69 -10.70 9.01 2.25
N GLY A 70 -9.51 8.71 1.74
CA GLY A 70 -8.85 7.44 2.01
C GLY A 70 -8.04 6.93 0.83
N PHE A 71 -8.17 5.65 0.57
CA PHE A 71 -7.56 4.97 -0.56
C PHE A 71 -8.43 3.76 -0.94
N TYR A 72 -8.20 3.22 -2.12
CA TYR A 72 -8.69 1.90 -2.50
C TYR A 72 -7.55 1.10 -3.14
N TYR A 73 -7.76 -0.17 -3.32
CA TYR A 73 -6.83 -1.03 -4.02
C TYR A 73 -7.61 -2.08 -4.82
N ASP A 74 -7.29 -2.23 -6.07
CA ASP A 74 -7.88 -3.25 -6.93
C ASP A 74 -6.97 -4.48 -6.95
N PHE A 75 -7.58 -5.66 -6.79
CA PHE A 75 -6.89 -6.94 -6.81
C PHE A 75 -7.55 -7.86 -7.83
N ASP A 76 -6.74 -8.56 -8.61
CA ASP A 76 -7.18 -9.77 -9.28
C ASP A 76 -7.03 -10.94 -8.31
N MET A 77 -8.13 -11.44 -7.84
CA MET A 77 -8.18 -12.50 -6.83
C MET A 77 -8.18 -13.91 -7.43
N ALA A 78 -7.88 -14.06 -8.72
CA ALA A 78 -7.88 -15.34 -9.44
C ALA A 78 -9.17 -16.16 -9.20
N GLY A 79 -10.33 -15.48 -9.23
CA GLY A 79 -11.64 -16.11 -9.04
C GLY A 79 -12.07 -16.30 -7.57
N THR A 80 -11.25 -15.92 -6.59
CA THR A 80 -11.61 -15.96 -5.18
C THR A 80 -12.43 -14.73 -4.81
N THR A 81 -13.53 -14.91 -4.08
CA THR A 81 -14.32 -13.78 -3.55
C THR A 81 -13.95 -13.54 -2.10
N LEU A 82 -13.64 -12.30 -1.76
CA LEU A 82 -13.37 -11.89 -0.37
C LEU A 82 -14.66 -11.90 0.46
N THR A 83 -14.57 -12.46 1.66
CA THR A 83 -15.63 -12.47 2.65
C THR A 83 -15.38 -11.42 3.75
N GLU A 84 -16.41 -11.11 4.56
CA GLU A 84 -16.21 -10.24 5.74
C GLU A 84 -15.18 -10.80 6.73
N GLY A 85 -15.09 -12.12 6.83
CA GLY A 85 -14.08 -12.79 7.65
C GLY A 85 -12.65 -12.53 7.13
N ASP A 86 -12.49 -12.43 5.82
CA ASP A 86 -11.21 -12.14 5.20
C ASP A 86 -10.80 -10.68 5.40
N LEU A 87 -11.74 -9.74 5.41
CA LEU A 87 -11.45 -8.34 5.75
C LEU A 87 -10.85 -8.21 7.15
N LYS A 88 -11.38 -8.96 8.13
CA LYS A 88 -10.82 -9.00 9.50
C LYS A 88 -9.40 -9.60 9.54
N LYS A 89 -9.13 -10.61 8.71
CA LYS A 89 -7.78 -11.19 8.60
C LYS A 89 -6.81 -10.20 7.97
N ILE A 90 -7.24 -9.51 6.91
CA ILE A 90 -6.44 -8.48 6.24
C ILE A 90 -6.10 -7.36 7.23
N GLN A 91 -7.08 -6.86 7.99
CA GLN A 91 -6.83 -5.85 9.01
C GLN A 91 -5.77 -6.30 10.02
N LYS A 92 -5.90 -7.49 10.59
CA LYS A 92 -4.93 -8.04 11.55
C LYS A 92 -3.53 -8.18 10.94
N GLU A 93 -3.44 -8.58 9.68
CA GLU A 93 -2.16 -8.70 8.99
C GLU A 93 -1.54 -7.32 8.74
N MET A 94 -2.33 -6.31 8.37
CA MET A 94 -1.88 -4.92 8.27
C MET A 94 -1.32 -4.41 9.60
N GLU A 95 -2.02 -4.64 10.72
CA GLU A 95 -1.54 -4.30 12.06
C GLU A 95 -0.22 -4.99 12.39
N ARG A 96 -0.10 -6.28 12.04
CA ARG A 96 1.14 -7.06 12.24
C ARG A 96 2.31 -6.51 11.44
N LEU A 97 2.06 -6.12 10.19
CA LEU A 97 3.05 -5.51 9.31
C LEU A 97 3.51 -4.15 9.83
N THR A 98 2.57 -3.32 10.29
CA THR A 98 2.87 -2.00 10.86
C THR A 98 3.81 -2.12 12.07
N ARG A 99 3.57 -3.10 12.94
CA ARG A 99 4.44 -3.34 14.13
C ARG A 99 5.87 -3.76 13.77
N LYS A 100 6.11 -4.25 12.55
CA LYS A 100 7.47 -4.60 12.10
C LYS A 100 8.33 -3.39 11.79
N ASN A 101 7.73 -2.21 11.66
CA ASN A 101 8.42 -0.95 11.35
C ASN A 101 9.39 -1.09 10.17
N LEU A 102 8.92 -1.68 9.06
CA LEU A 102 9.74 -1.93 7.88
C LEU A 102 10.19 -0.60 7.25
N PRO A 103 11.47 -0.46 6.91
CA PRO A 103 11.95 0.75 6.24
C PRO A 103 11.44 0.81 4.79
N PHE A 104 11.19 2.02 4.30
CA PHE A 104 11.06 2.28 2.87
C PHE A 104 12.46 2.53 2.31
N ILE A 105 12.87 1.70 1.36
CA ILE A 105 14.15 1.83 0.66
C ILE A 105 13.82 2.24 -0.76
N ARG A 106 14.36 3.40 -1.19
CA ARG A 106 14.29 3.84 -2.57
C ARG A 106 15.57 3.43 -3.30
N GLU A 107 15.41 2.76 -4.40
CA GLU A 107 16.48 2.41 -5.32
C GLU A 107 16.11 2.92 -6.70
N GLU A 108 17.08 3.39 -7.45
CA GLU A 108 16.96 3.68 -8.86
C GLU A 108 17.70 2.60 -9.62
N VAL A 109 17.03 1.95 -10.55
CA VAL A 109 17.56 0.81 -11.30
C VAL A 109 17.36 1.00 -12.79
N SER A 110 18.08 0.25 -13.62
CA SER A 110 17.83 0.27 -15.05
C SER A 110 16.49 -0.37 -15.41
N PRO A 111 15.88 -0.01 -16.54
CA PRO A 111 14.64 -0.65 -17.01
C PRO A 111 14.71 -2.17 -17.06
N GLU A 112 15.84 -2.73 -17.51
CA GLU A 112 16.05 -4.18 -17.61
C GLU A 112 16.08 -4.83 -16.22
N GLU A 113 16.72 -4.18 -15.25
CA GLU A 113 16.76 -4.68 -13.88
C GLU A 113 15.40 -4.58 -13.22
N ALA A 114 14.64 -3.51 -13.46
CA ALA A 114 13.26 -3.37 -12.99
C ALA A 114 12.39 -4.48 -13.57
N GLU A 115 12.46 -4.72 -14.88
CA GLU A 115 11.72 -5.78 -15.56
C GLU A 115 12.04 -7.16 -14.98
N ARG A 116 13.33 -7.45 -14.77
CA ARG A 116 13.79 -8.72 -14.19
C ARG A 116 13.18 -8.93 -12.79
N ARG A 117 13.29 -7.91 -11.91
CA ARG A 117 12.75 -7.98 -10.54
C ARG A 117 11.23 -8.16 -10.52
N ILE A 118 10.51 -7.45 -11.37
CA ILE A 118 9.04 -7.56 -11.46
C ILE A 118 8.64 -8.94 -11.96
N LYS A 119 9.34 -9.50 -12.94
CA LYS A 119 9.11 -10.88 -13.41
C LYS A 119 9.35 -11.92 -12.32
N GLU A 120 10.41 -11.77 -11.54
CA GLU A 120 10.71 -12.65 -10.42
C GLU A 120 9.63 -12.59 -9.31
N LEU A 121 9.03 -11.42 -9.11
CA LEU A 121 7.91 -11.25 -8.18
C LEU A 121 6.58 -11.80 -8.72
N GLY A 122 6.49 -12.11 -10.02
CA GLY A 122 5.28 -12.63 -10.64
C GLY A 122 4.14 -11.61 -10.70
N GLU A 123 4.45 -10.34 -10.95
CA GLU A 123 3.49 -9.23 -10.95
C GLU A 123 3.27 -8.66 -12.37
N PRO A 124 2.44 -9.30 -13.20
CA PRO A 124 2.28 -8.94 -14.61
C PRO A 124 1.77 -7.50 -14.83
N TYR A 125 0.87 -7.02 -13.97
CA TYR A 125 0.33 -5.66 -14.09
C TYR A 125 1.40 -4.57 -13.86
N LYS A 126 2.42 -4.84 -13.05
CA LYS A 126 3.57 -3.93 -12.90
C LYS A 126 4.45 -3.88 -14.14
N LEU A 127 4.54 -4.98 -14.90
CA LEU A 127 5.23 -4.97 -16.20
C LEU A 127 4.53 -4.07 -17.20
N GLU A 128 3.21 -4.09 -17.25
CA GLU A 128 2.43 -3.20 -18.11
C GLU A 128 2.63 -1.73 -17.73
N ILE A 129 2.68 -1.43 -16.43
CA ILE A 129 2.96 -0.08 -15.94
C ILE A 129 4.38 0.36 -16.33
N LEU A 130 5.38 -0.50 -16.14
CA LEU A 130 6.77 -0.22 -16.52
C LEU A 130 6.86 0.08 -18.03
N GLN A 131 6.25 -0.76 -18.86
CA GLN A 131 6.23 -0.55 -20.30
C GLN A 131 5.56 0.77 -20.67
N GLY A 132 4.41 1.09 -20.04
CA GLY A 132 3.71 2.35 -20.28
C GLY A 132 4.49 3.61 -19.85
N ILE A 133 5.42 3.49 -18.91
CA ILE A 133 6.35 4.57 -18.53
C ILE A 133 7.40 4.73 -19.63
N LEU A 134 8.05 3.63 -20.03
CA LEU A 134 9.13 3.64 -21.04
C LEU A 134 8.64 4.02 -22.44
N ASP A 135 7.40 3.71 -22.79
CA ASP A 135 6.78 4.14 -24.06
C ASP A 135 6.59 5.66 -24.12
N LYS A 136 6.41 6.32 -22.96
CA LYS A 136 6.26 7.78 -22.88
C LYS A 136 7.59 8.49 -22.76
N ASP A 137 8.50 7.92 -22.01
CA ASP A 137 9.82 8.45 -21.74
C ASP A 137 10.83 7.30 -21.60
N PRO A 138 11.56 6.96 -22.68
CA PRO A 138 12.55 5.86 -22.64
C PRO A 138 13.68 6.07 -21.65
N ASP A 139 13.95 7.31 -21.26
CA ASP A 139 15.02 7.69 -20.32
C ASP A 139 14.48 7.93 -18.91
N ALA A 140 13.22 7.59 -18.64
CA ALA A 140 12.61 7.76 -17.32
C ALA A 140 13.42 6.99 -16.25
N PRO A 141 13.72 7.63 -15.11
CA PRO A 141 14.32 6.93 -13.98
C PRO A 141 13.32 5.94 -13.38
N ILE A 142 13.70 4.68 -13.25
CA ILE A 142 12.90 3.59 -12.69
C ILE A 142 13.38 3.25 -11.29
#